data_507a87913e7205896f43eb9f5f86aba9
#
_entry.id   507a87913e7205896f43eb9f5f86aba9
#
_cell.length_a   1.000
_cell.length_b   1.000
_cell.length_c   1.000
_cell.angle_alpha   90.00
_cell.angle_beta   90.00
_cell.angle_gamma   90.00
#
_symmetry.space_group_name_H-M   'P 1'
#
loop_
_entity.id
_entity.type
_entity.pdbx_description
1 polymer ?
#
loop_
_entity_poly.entity_id
_entity_poly.type
_entity_poly.pdbx_seq_one_letter_code
_entity_poly.pdbx_strand_id
1 'polypeptide(L)'
;GKPRQILWRIYTKQAILCSGATERSIVFENNDRPGIMLSGAIRNYVNRWAVTPNQNVAIFTNNNDGHQTARALINKGVNVAAVIDTRKQKIDSPDYETFSNSVVSNTYGRLGLDSINIKHEDGTQRTVKCGALGVSGGWNPNIHISSHHRGRPIWNEAIQSFIPDDNSPSGMLIAGSANGFMELEDVIRSGYESAKQALDRLNVKSKKIDLPKTRGDEELAIEPFWMVEGTSRGWVDQQNDVTAKDIKLAKQENFTSVEHLKRYTTLGMATDQGKTANISGLAIMANLLGKPIPEVGTTIYRPPYTPTAIGAFAGRSRDKDFRPVRKTPSHISVSYTHLTLPTT
;
A
#
# COMPACT_ATOMS: atom_id res chain seq x y z
N GLY A 1 12.18 29.75 -13.79
CA GLY A 1 12.47 28.44 -13.21
C GLY A 1 11.63 27.36 -13.86
N LYS A 2 12.02 26.09 -13.77
CA LYS A 2 11.21 24.97 -14.26
C LYS A 2 10.00 24.77 -13.36
N PRO A 3 8.81 24.43 -13.88
CA PRO A 3 7.63 24.15 -13.06
C PRO A 3 7.90 22.94 -12.17
N ARG A 4 7.45 23.01 -10.90
CA ARG A 4 7.60 21.92 -9.94
C ARG A 4 6.68 20.75 -10.27
N GLN A 5 5.49 21.03 -10.80
CA GLN A 5 4.48 20.06 -11.22
C GLN A 5 3.80 20.57 -12.49
N ILE A 6 3.42 19.65 -13.36
CA ILE A 6 2.71 19.95 -14.61
C ILE A 6 1.51 19.02 -14.70
N LEU A 7 0.33 19.58 -14.95
CA LEU A 7 -0.87 18.83 -15.27
C LEU A 7 -0.92 18.59 -16.78
N TRP A 8 -0.79 17.33 -17.18
CA TRP A 8 -0.97 16.90 -18.56
C TRP A 8 -2.42 16.49 -18.81
N ARG A 9 -3.01 16.95 -19.90
CA ARG A 9 -4.27 16.45 -20.43
C ARG A 9 -3.97 15.60 -21.65
N ILE A 10 -4.12 14.28 -21.49
CA ILE A 10 -3.76 13.30 -22.53
C ILE A 10 -5.05 12.75 -23.13
N TYR A 11 -5.23 12.91 -24.43
CA TYR A 11 -6.33 12.33 -25.19
C TYR A 11 -5.79 11.11 -25.94
N THR A 12 -6.29 9.94 -25.63
CA THR A 12 -5.84 8.68 -26.21
C THR A 12 -7.01 7.75 -26.51
N LYS A 13 -6.86 6.91 -27.52
CA LYS A 13 -7.85 5.86 -27.83
C LYS A 13 -7.66 4.61 -26.96
N GLN A 14 -6.42 4.31 -26.57
CA GLN A 14 -6.07 3.20 -25.70
C GLN A 14 -5.08 3.68 -24.64
N ALA A 15 -5.22 3.19 -23.43
CA ALA A 15 -4.29 3.38 -22.32
C ALA A 15 -3.96 2.02 -21.69
N ILE A 16 -2.72 1.80 -21.29
CA ILE A 16 -2.31 0.61 -20.53
C ILE A 16 -1.83 1.08 -19.16
N LEU A 17 -2.52 0.64 -18.12
CA LEU A 17 -2.20 0.96 -16.74
C LEU A 17 -1.20 -0.07 -16.20
N CYS A 18 0.01 0.37 -15.90
CA CYS A 18 1.10 -0.43 -15.32
C CYS A 18 1.53 0.16 -13.97
N SER A 19 0.58 0.44 -13.08
CA SER A 19 0.81 1.13 -11.81
C SER A 19 1.46 0.25 -10.73
N GLY A 20 1.62 -1.04 -10.98
CA GLY A 20 2.25 -1.97 -10.05
C GLY A 20 1.41 -2.25 -8.80
N ALA A 21 2.09 -2.66 -7.73
CA ALA A 21 1.50 -2.94 -6.44
C ALA A 21 2.28 -2.23 -5.32
N THR A 22 1.62 -2.02 -4.18
CA THR A 22 2.20 -1.43 -2.97
C THR A 22 2.24 -2.48 -1.87
N GLU A 23 3.40 -2.68 -1.24
CA GLU A 23 3.56 -3.59 -0.12
C GLU A 23 2.75 -3.12 1.10
N ARG A 24 2.18 -4.05 1.86
CA ARG A 24 1.47 -3.78 3.12
C ARG A 24 2.19 -4.37 4.31
N SER A 25 1.98 -3.77 5.47
CA SER A 25 2.50 -4.26 6.74
C SER A 25 1.57 -5.30 7.38
N ILE A 26 2.09 -6.03 8.36
CA ILE A 26 1.33 -6.80 9.35
C ILE A 26 1.21 -5.92 10.59
N VAL A 27 0.07 -5.98 11.29
CA VAL A 27 -0.17 -5.21 12.52
C VAL A 27 0.28 -6.01 13.74
N PHE A 28 1.14 -5.43 14.57
CA PHE A 28 1.65 -6.03 15.81
C PHE A 28 1.94 -4.97 16.86
N GLU A 29 2.26 -5.38 18.07
CA GLU A 29 2.46 -4.47 19.21
C GLU A 29 3.64 -3.53 18.99
N ASN A 30 3.40 -2.21 19.15
CA ASN A 30 4.39 -1.13 18.97
C ASN A 30 5.07 -1.12 17.60
N ASN A 31 4.32 -1.37 16.52
CA ASN A 31 4.82 -1.40 15.15
C ASN A 31 5.11 -0.02 14.53
N ASP A 32 4.96 1.05 15.29
CA ASP A 32 5.29 2.44 14.95
C ASP A 32 6.74 2.85 15.29
N ARG A 33 7.50 1.96 15.92
CA ARG A 33 8.84 2.28 16.40
C ARG A 33 9.80 2.58 15.24
N PRO A 34 10.63 3.67 15.32
CA PRO A 34 11.67 3.92 14.32
C PRO A 34 12.60 2.72 14.13
N GLY A 35 12.86 2.36 12.88
CA GLY A 35 13.59 1.14 12.50
C GLY A 35 12.66 0.03 11.97
N ILE A 36 11.33 0.16 12.14
CA ILE A 36 10.35 -0.74 11.55
C ILE A 36 9.92 -0.17 10.20
N MET A 37 10.06 -0.95 9.13
CA MET A 37 9.81 -0.53 7.75
C MET A 37 9.19 -1.69 6.95
N LEU A 38 8.62 -1.39 5.80
CA LEU A 38 8.29 -2.44 4.82
C LEU A 38 9.56 -3.13 4.32
N SER A 39 9.51 -4.43 4.17
CA SER A 39 10.69 -5.23 3.78
C SER A 39 11.22 -4.86 2.41
N GLY A 40 10.31 -4.64 1.45
CA GLY A 40 10.64 -4.15 0.11
C GLY A 40 11.28 -2.76 0.12
N ALA A 41 10.94 -1.89 1.08
CA ALA A 41 11.61 -0.61 1.24
C ALA A 41 13.07 -0.78 1.66
N ILE A 42 13.36 -1.64 2.64
CA ILE A 42 14.74 -1.95 3.06
C ILE A 42 15.53 -2.52 1.88
N ARG A 43 14.97 -3.51 1.18
CA ARG A 43 15.58 -4.11 -0.02
C ARG A 43 15.88 -3.07 -1.09
N ASN A 44 14.98 -2.12 -1.31
CA ASN A 44 15.16 -1.05 -2.29
C ASN A 44 16.26 -0.06 -1.86
N TYR A 45 16.31 0.34 -0.59
CA TYR A 45 17.38 1.18 -0.06
C TYR A 45 18.76 0.53 -0.26
N VAL A 46 18.90 -0.74 0.07
CA VAL A 46 20.17 -1.46 -0.06
C VAL A 46 20.56 -1.64 -1.52
N ASN A 47 19.63 -2.11 -2.38
CA ASN A 47 19.95 -2.43 -3.77
C ASN A 47 20.16 -1.18 -4.64
N ARG A 48 19.40 -0.11 -4.42
CA ARG A 48 19.42 1.07 -5.28
C ARG A 48 20.36 2.16 -4.81
N TRP A 49 20.49 2.33 -3.48
CA TRP A 49 21.29 3.41 -2.91
C TRP A 49 22.45 2.95 -2.02
N ALA A 50 22.65 1.64 -1.88
CA ALA A 50 23.67 1.06 -1.00
C ALA A 50 23.59 1.59 0.46
N VAL A 51 22.37 1.83 0.95
CA VAL A 51 22.10 2.31 2.31
C VAL A 51 21.27 1.27 3.04
N THR A 52 21.64 0.95 4.28
CA THR A 52 20.84 0.11 5.17
C THR A 52 20.37 0.91 6.38
N PRO A 53 19.11 0.71 6.86
CA PRO A 53 18.64 1.35 8.08
C PRO A 53 19.41 0.87 9.33
N ASN A 54 19.95 -0.35 9.30
CA ASN A 54 20.82 -0.93 10.32
C ASN A 54 21.62 -2.08 9.74
N GLN A 55 22.78 -2.41 10.34
CA GLN A 55 23.59 -3.56 9.94
C GLN A 55 23.01 -4.90 10.40
N ASN A 56 22.08 -4.89 11.35
CA ASN A 56 21.44 -6.09 11.90
C ASN A 56 19.92 -5.98 11.72
N VAL A 57 19.39 -6.66 10.71
CA VAL A 57 18.00 -6.58 10.27
C VAL A 57 17.27 -7.87 10.57
N ALA A 58 16.07 -7.81 11.13
CA ALA A 58 15.13 -8.94 11.16
C ALA A 58 14.02 -8.75 10.10
N ILE A 59 13.41 -9.84 9.65
CA ILE A 59 12.29 -9.81 8.70
C ILE A 59 11.08 -10.51 9.33
N PHE A 60 9.91 -9.88 9.25
CA PHE A 60 8.63 -10.46 9.65
C PHE A 60 7.72 -10.60 8.44
N THR A 61 7.27 -11.81 8.14
CA THR A 61 6.57 -12.10 6.88
C THR A 61 5.49 -13.17 7.03
N ASN A 62 4.56 -13.19 6.05
CA ASN A 62 3.57 -14.23 5.80
C ASN A 62 3.64 -14.74 4.35
N ASN A 63 4.74 -14.48 3.65
CA ASN A 63 4.91 -14.79 2.23
C ASN A 63 6.39 -14.94 1.83
N ASN A 64 6.66 -15.39 0.61
CA ASN A 64 8.03 -15.64 0.14
C ASN A 64 8.84 -14.36 -0.16
N ASP A 65 8.20 -13.21 -0.40
CA ASP A 65 8.93 -11.96 -0.69
C ASP A 65 9.77 -11.49 0.51
N GLY A 66 9.33 -11.79 1.75
CA GLY A 66 10.14 -11.56 2.95
C GLY A 66 11.46 -12.35 2.92
N HIS A 67 11.42 -13.62 2.50
CA HIS A 67 12.62 -14.46 2.34
C HIS A 67 13.50 -13.98 1.18
N GLN A 68 12.91 -13.53 0.07
CA GLN A 68 13.66 -12.90 -1.02
C GLN A 68 14.40 -11.65 -0.53
N THR A 69 13.75 -10.84 0.32
CA THR A 69 14.40 -9.69 0.94
C THR A 69 15.58 -10.12 1.81
N ALA A 70 15.42 -11.13 2.66
CA ALA A 70 16.51 -11.64 3.50
C ALA A 70 17.71 -12.06 2.65
N ARG A 71 17.50 -12.86 1.59
CA ARG A 71 18.57 -13.28 0.66
C ARG A 71 19.23 -12.07 -0.04
N ALA A 72 18.44 -11.11 -0.47
CA ALA A 72 18.97 -9.91 -1.11
C ALA A 72 19.86 -9.07 -0.18
N LEU A 73 19.50 -8.97 1.09
CA LEU A 73 20.26 -8.27 2.11
C LEU A 73 21.60 -8.95 2.37
N ILE A 74 21.60 -10.28 2.56
CA ILE A 74 22.81 -11.09 2.79
C ILE A 74 23.76 -10.96 1.60
N ASN A 75 23.28 -11.04 0.37
CA ASN A 75 24.06 -10.86 -0.84
C ASN A 75 24.74 -9.48 -0.94
N LYS A 76 24.30 -8.52 -0.14
CA LYS A 76 24.88 -7.17 -0.03
C LYS A 76 25.68 -6.96 1.26
N GLY A 77 25.92 -8.01 2.03
CA GLY A 77 26.71 -7.96 3.26
C GLY A 77 25.97 -7.38 4.48
N VAL A 78 24.63 -7.27 4.42
CA VAL A 78 23.81 -6.89 5.57
C VAL A 78 23.44 -8.13 6.37
N ASN A 79 23.67 -8.12 7.68
CA ASN A 79 23.34 -9.24 8.54
C ASN A 79 21.83 -9.38 8.74
N VAL A 80 21.29 -10.56 8.48
CA VAL A 80 19.90 -10.93 8.79
C VAL A 80 19.87 -11.70 10.10
N ALA A 81 19.42 -11.03 11.16
CA ALA A 81 19.37 -11.58 12.51
C ALA A 81 18.38 -12.75 12.62
N ALA A 82 17.25 -12.65 11.95
CA ALA A 82 16.22 -13.68 11.89
C ALA A 82 15.18 -13.37 10.82
N VAL A 83 14.52 -14.42 10.32
CA VAL A 83 13.27 -14.32 9.57
C VAL A 83 12.16 -14.97 10.40
N ILE A 84 11.11 -14.22 10.69
CA ILE A 84 9.94 -14.66 11.43
C ILE A 84 8.81 -14.83 10.41
N ASP A 85 8.38 -16.07 10.22
CA ASP A 85 7.34 -16.43 9.25
C ASP A 85 6.10 -16.95 9.97
N THR A 86 4.95 -16.37 9.67
CA THR A 86 3.68 -16.77 10.28
C THR A 86 3.18 -18.12 9.78
N ARG A 87 3.69 -18.57 8.63
CA ARG A 87 3.28 -19.82 7.99
C ARG A 87 3.89 -21.04 8.68
N LYS A 88 3.17 -22.16 8.61
CA LYS A 88 3.63 -23.45 9.17
C LYS A 88 4.75 -24.09 8.35
N GLN A 89 4.84 -23.74 7.07
CA GLN A 89 5.86 -24.26 6.19
C GLN A 89 7.25 -23.88 6.71
N LYS A 90 8.09 -24.88 6.94
CA LYS A 90 9.47 -24.66 7.32
C LYS A 90 10.31 -24.31 6.09
N ILE A 91 10.88 -23.11 6.09
CA ILE A 91 11.80 -22.66 5.06
C ILE A 91 13.17 -22.55 5.74
N ASP A 92 14.01 -23.54 5.50
CA ASP A 92 15.38 -23.56 6.04
C ASP A 92 16.32 -22.74 5.15
N SER A 93 17.16 -21.93 5.77
CA SER A 93 18.23 -21.21 5.10
C SER A 93 19.53 -21.43 5.87
N PRO A 94 20.65 -21.71 5.18
CA PRO A 94 21.95 -21.79 5.85
C PRO A 94 22.48 -20.43 6.32
N ASP A 95 21.92 -19.34 5.80
CA ASP A 95 22.48 -18.00 5.95
C ASP A 95 21.79 -17.17 7.05
N TYR A 96 20.61 -17.61 7.52
CA TYR A 96 19.85 -16.93 8.57
C TYR A 96 18.94 -17.89 9.32
N GLU A 97 18.67 -17.57 10.59
CA GLU A 97 17.72 -18.33 11.41
C GLU A 97 16.28 -18.01 11.01
N THR A 98 15.46 -19.05 10.78
CA THR A 98 14.04 -18.93 10.45
C THR A 98 13.18 -19.44 11.60
N PHE A 99 12.22 -18.61 12.03
CA PHE A 99 11.18 -18.95 13.00
C PHE A 99 9.86 -19.13 12.27
N SER A 100 9.58 -20.34 11.81
CA SER A 100 8.27 -20.68 11.18
C SER A 100 7.17 -20.75 12.24
N ASN A 101 5.92 -20.57 11.81
CA ASN A 101 4.75 -20.58 12.68
C ASN A 101 4.90 -19.66 13.91
N SER A 102 5.44 -18.48 13.69
CA SER A 102 5.88 -17.55 14.72
C SER A 102 5.48 -16.12 14.40
N VAL A 103 5.33 -15.30 15.42
CA VAL A 103 4.95 -13.90 15.28
C VAL A 103 5.88 -12.98 16.06
N VAL A 104 6.01 -11.73 15.61
CA VAL A 104 6.58 -10.66 16.41
C VAL A 104 5.53 -10.18 17.39
N SER A 105 5.64 -10.57 18.65
CA SER A 105 4.66 -10.24 19.69
C SER A 105 4.88 -8.87 20.33
N ASN A 106 6.13 -8.35 20.32
CA ASN A 106 6.46 -7.02 20.84
C ASN A 106 7.79 -6.52 20.30
N THR A 107 8.00 -5.21 20.42
CA THR A 107 9.26 -4.54 20.03
C THR A 107 9.76 -3.67 21.17
N TYR A 108 11.09 -3.57 21.31
CA TYR A 108 11.74 -2.83 22.38
C TYR A 108 12.77 -1.85 21.83
N GLY A 109 12.99 -0.76 22.57
CA GLY A 109 13.94 0.28 22.26
C GLY A 109 13.44 1.66 22.70
N ARG A 110 14.32 2.60 22.96
CA ARG A 110 13.96 3.94 23.44
C ARG A 110 13.87 4.97 22.30
N LEU A 111 14.90 5.12 21.51
CA LEU A 111 14.97 6.06 20.39
C LEU A 111 14.73 5.41 19.02
N GLY A 112 14.75 4.10 19.00
CA GLY A 112 14.55 3.26 17.83
C GLY A 112 14.43 1.81 18.26
N LEU A 113 14.42 0.90 17.30
CA LEU A 113 14.35 -0.54 17.55
C LEU A 113 15.70 -1.05 18.08
N ASP A 114 15.70 -1.77 19.21
CA ASP A 114 16.83 -2.46 19.79
C ASP A 114 16.68 -3.98 19.74
N SER A 115 15.44 -4.47 19.88
CA SER A 115 15.13 -5.90 19.82
C SER A 115 13.63 -6.14 19.56
N ILE A 116 13.35 -7.37 19.13
CA ILE A 116 11.98 -7.89 18.95
C ILE A 116 11.77 -9.10 19.85
N ASN A 117 10.54 -9.33 20.28
CA ASN A 117 10.12 -10.54 20.95
C ASN A 117 9.35 -11.43 19.98
N ILE A 118 9.85 -12.64 19.76
CA ILE A 118 9.23 -13.66 18.90
C ILE A 118 8.42 -14.58 19.82
N LYS A 119 7.18 -14.87 19.42
CA LYS A 119 6.32 -15.84 20.09
C LYS A 119 5.97 -16.97 19.10
N HIS A 120 6.26 -18.20 19.49
CA HIS A 120 5.87 -19.40 18.76
C HIS A 120 4.43 -19.83 19.07
N GLU A 121 3.86 -20.71 18.25
CA GLU A 121 2.52 -21.26 18.45
C GLU A 121 2.40 -22.00 19.80
N ASP A 122 3.44 -22.70 20.24
CA ASP A 122 3.51 -23.39 21.54
C ASP A 122 3.58 -22.45 22.76
N GLY A 123 3.61 -21.14 22.51
CA GLY A 123 3.71 -20.09 23.54
C GLY A 123 5.13 -19.78 23.99
N THR A 124 6.15 -20.48 23.50
CA THR A 124 7.55 -20.15 23.79
C THR A 124 7.93 -18.79 23.22
N GLN A 125 8.79 -18.07 23.93
CA GLN A 125 9.20 -16.73 23.53
C GLN A 125 10.72 -16.63 23.42
N ARG A 126 11.18 -15.84 22.44
CA ARG A 126 12.58 -15.55 22.25
C ARG A 126 12.79 -14.08 21.87
N THR A 127 13.76 -13.44 22.48
CA THR A 127 14.17 -12.08 22.14
C THR A 127 15.34 -12.12 21.16
N VAL A 128 15.22 -11.39 20.05
CA VAL A 128 16.27 -11.22 19.04
C VAL A 128 16.67 -9.76 18.97
N LYS A 129 17.97 -9.47 19.08
CA LYS A 129 18.52 -8.12 18.91
C LYS A 129 18.57 -7.76 17.43
N CYS A 130 17.97 -6.63 17.07
CA CYS A 130 18.03 -6.07 15.72
C CYS A 130 17.73 -4.58 15.80
N GLY A 131 18.39 -3.78 14.97
CA GLY A 131 18.16 -2.33 14.91
C GLY A 131 17.20 -1.93 13.78
N ALA A 132 16.79 -2.90 12.95
CA ALA A 132 15.72 -2.71 11.95
C ALA A 132 14.88 -3.98 11.80
N LEU A 133 13.60 -3.79 11.52
CA LEU A 133 12.65 -4.87 11.23
C LEU A 133 11.94 -4.58 9.90
N GLY A 134 12.18 -5.44 8.91
CA GLY A 134 11.43 -5.43 7.64
C GLY A 134 10.14 -6.22 7.77
N VAL A 135 9.00 -5.63 7.43
CA VAL A 135 7.69 -6.28 7.50
C VAL A 135 7.13 -6.49 6.12
N SER A 136 6.75 -7.71 5.78
CA SER A 136 6.14 -8.09 4.49
C SER A 136 4.82 -8.80 4.76
N GLY A 137 3.71 -8.08 4.62
CA GLY A 137 2.34 -8.59 4.81
C GLY A 137 1.62 -8.92 3.48
N GLY A 138 2.33 -8.82 2.36
CA GLY A 138 1.83 -9.00 1.01
C GLY A 138 1.77 -7.72 0.20
N TRP A 139 1.21 -7.80 -1.01
CA TRP A 139 1.20 -6.71 -1.98
C TRP A 139 -0.23 -6.38 -2.41
N ASN A 140 -0.54 -5.10 -2.48
CA ASN A 140 -1.83 -4.56 -2.91
C ASN A 140 -1.71 -4.00 -4.32
N PRO A 141 -2.38 -4.58 -5.34
CA PRO A 141 -2.48 -3.97 -6.66
C PRO A 141 -2.94 -2.52 -6.59
N ASN A 142 -2.30 -1.63 -7.35
CA ASN A 142 -2.65 -0.22 -7.39
C ASN A 142 -3.85 0.02 -8.32
N ILE A 143 -5.03 -0.33 -7.86
CA ILE A 143 -6.30 -0.32 -8.60
C ILE A 143 -7.02 1.03 -8.60
N HIS A 144 -6.45 2.06 -7.95
CA HIS A 144 -7.10 3.35 -7.74
C HIS A 144 -7.55 4.00 -9.04
N ILE A 145 -6.66 4.05 -10.05
CA ILE A 145 -6.93 4.72 -11.33
C ILE A 145 -8.06 4.01 -12.10
N SER A 146 -8.10 2.68 -12.12
CA SER A 146 -9.17 1.91 -12.75
C SER A 146 -10.50 2.09 -12.01
N SER A 147 -10.45 2.29 -10.69
CA SER A 147 -11.64 2.46 -9.84
C SER A 147 -12.24 3.88 -9.89
N HIS A 148 -11.52 4.90 -10.40
CA HIS A 148 -12.03 6.28 -10.51
C HIS A 148 -13.28 6.41 -11.38
N HIS A 149 -13.53 5.46 -12.28
CA HIS A 149 -14.69 5.39 -13.14
C HIS A 149 -15.78 4.42 -12.67
N ARG A 150 -15.88 4.20 -11.35
CA ARG A 150 -16.84 3.30 -10.70
C ARG A 150 -16.56 1.80 -10.89
N GLY A 151 -15.36 1.41 -11.33
CA GLY A 151 -14.92 0.02 -11.30
C GLY A 151 -15.01 -0.50 -9.86
N ARG A 152 -15.55 -1.71 -9.69
CA ARG A 152 -15.62 -2.38 -8.39
C ARG A 152 -14.56 -3.45 -8.32
N PRO A 153 -13.53 -3.27 -7.48
CA PRO A 153 -12.49 -4.27 -7.34
C PRO A 153 -13.05 -5.61 -6.88
N ILE A 154 -12.45 -6.70 -7.36
CA ILE A 154 -12.80 -8.07 -7.02
C ILE A 154 -11.73 -8.62 -6.09
N TRP A 155 -12.13 -9.38 -5.08
CA TRP A 155 -11.20 -10.05 -4.18
C TRP A 155 -10.54 -11.25 -4.86
N ASN A 156 -9.21 -11.36 -4.74
CA ASN A 156 -8.43 -12.48 -5.22
C ASN A 156 -7.77 -13.20 -4.03
N GLU A 157 -8.20 -14.43 -3.79
CA GLU A 157 -7.73 -15.24 -2.67
C GLU A 157 -6.25 -15.63 -2.81
N ALA A 158 -5.74 -15.84 -4.03
CA ALA A 158 -4.35 -16.28 -4.23
C ALA A 158 -3.32 -15.23 -3.80
N ILE A 159 -3.66 -13.94 -3.89
CA ILE A 159 -2.79 -12.83 -3.48
C ILE A 159 -3.31 -12.10 -2.24
N GLN A 160 -4.44 -12.54 -1.70
CA GLN A 160 -5.09 -11.94 -0.53
C GLN A 160 -5.26 -10.41 -0.69
N SER A 161 -5.75 -9.97 -1.85
CA SER A 161 -5.92 -8.57 -2.19
C SER A 161 -7.00 -8.34 -3.24
N PHE A 162 -7.40 -7.08 -3.42
CA PHE A 162 -8.31 -6.69 -4.49
C PHE A 162 -7.58 -6.49 -5.82
N ILE A 163 -8.18 -6.98 -6.90
CA ILE A 163 -7.75 -6.75 -8.29
C ILE A 163 -8.82 -5.97 -9.05
N PRO A 164 -8.50 -5.34 -10.18
CA PRO A 164 -9.50 -4.71 -11.04
C PRO A 164 -10.57 -5.72 -11.49
N ASP A 165 -11.80 -5.24 -11.65
CA ASP A 165 -12.85 -5.99 -12.32
C ASP A 165 -12.73 -5.92 -13.85
N ASP A 166 -13.54 -6.71 -14.55
CA ASP A 166 -13.59 -6.73 -16.02
C ASP A 166 -14.22 -5.46 -16.62
N ASN A 167 -14.83 -4.60 -15.79
CA ASN A 167 -15.48 -3.35 -16.21
C ASN A 167 -14.52 -2.15 -16.14
N SER A 168 -13.26 -2.33 -16.53
CA SER A 168 -12.32 -1.23 -16.68
C SER A 168 -12.85 -0.14 -17.61
N PRO A 169 -12.48 1.13 -17.41
CA PRO A 169 -12.89 2.20 -18.31
C PRO A 169 -12.65 1.87 -19.77
N SER A 170 -13.61 2.22 -20.65
CA SER A 170 -13.46 1.97 -22.09
C SER A 170 -12.14 2.53 -22.62
N GLY A 171 -11.38 1.72 -23.35
CA GLY A 171 -10.05 2.07 -23.84
C GLY A 171 -8.91 1.94 -22.83
N MET A 172 -9.17 1.42 -21.62
CA MET A 172 -8.13 1.11 -20.63
C MET A 172 -7.89 -0.40 -20.57
N LEU A 173 -6.62 -0.77 -20.52
CA LEU A 173 -6.12 -2.11 -20.22
C LEU A 173 -5.26 -2.03 -18.96
N ILE A 174 -5.18 -3.11 -18.20
CA ILE A 174 -4.40 -3.15 -16.95
C ILE A 174 -3.42 -4.31 -17.05
N ALA A 175 -2.15 -4.06 -16.72
CA ALA A 175 -1.09 -5.03 -16.87
C ALA A 175 -0.22 -5.17 -15.62
N GLY A 176 0.41 -6.32 -15.48
CA GLY A 176 1.37 -6.62 -14.43
C GLY A 176 0.75 -6.69 -13.05
N SER A 177 1.48 -6.27 -12.02
CA SER A 177 1.03 -6.37 -10.63
C SER A 177 -0.18 -5.50 -10.31
N ALA A 178 -0.48 -4.49 -11.12
CA ALA A 178 -1.73 -3.73 -11.02
C ALA A 178 -2.96 -4.59 -11.36
N ASN A 179 -2.77 -5.67 -12.11
CA ASN A 179 -3.80 -6.66 -12.46
C ASN A 179 -3.69 -7.96 -11.65
N GLY A 180 -2.89 -7.97 -10.57
CA GLY A 180 -2.75 -9.08 -9.66
C GLY A 180 -1.68 -10.13 -10.02
N PHE A 181 -0.91 -9.92 -11.09
CA PHE A 181 0.23 -10.78 -11.41
C PHE A 181 1.42 -10.41 -10.54
N MET A 182 1.94 -11.34 -9.75
CA MET A 182 3.04 -11.06 -8.81
C MET A 182 4.38 -11.64 -9.26
N GLU A 183 4.38 -12.69 -10.07
CA GLU A 183 5.57 -13.31 -10.62
C GLU A 183 6.08 -12.51 -11.84
N LEU A 184 7.40 -12.32 -11.94
CA LEU A 184 8.00 -11.46 -12.96
C LEU A 184 7.69 -11.95 -14.39
N GLU A 185 7.67 -13.27 -14.62
CA GLU A 185 7.32 -13.85 -15.91
C GLU A 185 5.90 -13.47 -16.33
N ASP A 186 4.95 -13.60 -15.42
CA ASP A 186 3.54 -13.27 -15.67
C ASP A 186 3.33 -11.76 -15.83
N VAL A 187 4.06 -10.94 -15.06
CA VAL A 187 4.06 -9.48 -15.22
C VAL A 187 4.51 -9.06 -16.62
N ILE A 188 5.61 -9.66 -17.13
CA ILE A 188 6.13 -9.38 -18.48
C ILE A 188 5.14 -9.87 -19.53
N ARG A 189 4.60 -11.07 -19.38
CA ARG A 189 3.61 -11.66 -20.29
C ARG A 189 2.35 -10.81 -20.36
N SER A 190 1.80 -10.40 -19.22
CA SER A 190 0.63 -9.54 -19.11
C SER A 190 0.85 -8.19 -19.81
N GLY A 191 2.04 -7.59 -19.67
CA GLY A 191 2.40 -6.35 -20.37
C GLY A 191 2.38 -6.52 -21.89
N TYR A 192 2.97 -7.62 -22.39
CA TYR A 192 2.99 -7.93 -23.82
C TYR A 192 1.58 -8.16 -24.40
N GLU A 193 0.76 -8.96 -23.71
CA GLU A 193 -0.61 -9.26 -24.12
C GLU A 193 -1.49 -8.02 -24.13
N SER A 194 -1.37 -7.17 -23.11
CA SER A 194 -2.08 -5.88 -23.05
C SER A 194 -1.66 -4.96 -24.20
N ALA A 195 -0.37 -4.90 -24.53
CA ALA A 195 0.13 -4.10 -25.65
C ALA A 195 -0.41 -4.63 -26.99
N LYS A 196 -0.39 -5.95 -27.20
CA LYS A 196 -0.96 -6.61 -28.37
C LYS A 196 -2.46 -6.31 -28.50
N GLN A 197 -3.23 -6.48 -27.43
CA GLN A 197 -4.65 -6.18 -27.42
C GLN A 197 -4.94 -4.70 -27.76
N ALA A 198 -4.13 -3.76 -27.25
CA ALA A 198 -4.27 -2.35 -27.57
C ALA A 198 -4.03 -2.08 -29.06
N LEU A 199 -3.02 -2.72 -29.65
CA LEU A 199 -2.72 -2.59 -31.10
C LEU A 199 -3.84 -3.20 -31.96
N ASP A 200 -4.37 -4.36 -31.58
CA ASP A 200 -5.48 -5.01 -32.27
C ASP A 200 -6.73 -4.13 -32.26
N ARG A 201 -7.07 -3.52 -31.12
CA ARG A 201 -8.18 -2.55 -31.00
C ARG A 201 -7.97 -1.29 -31.85
N LEU A 202 -6.72 -0.92 -32.13
CA LEU A 202 -6.38 0.21 -32.99
C LEU A 202 -6.23 -0.18 -34.46
N ASN A 203 -6.44 -1.45 -34.83
CA ASN A 203 -6.18 -2.02 -36.15
C ASN A 203 -4.74 -1.83 -36.63
N VAL A 204 -3.78 -1.87 -35.68
CA VAL A 204 -2.34 -1.77 -35.98
C VAL A 204 -1.72 -3.16 -35.93
N LYS A 205 -1.01 -3.56 -36.98
CA LYS A 205 -0.31 -4.84 -37.02
C LYS A 205 0.83 -4.84 -36.00
N SER A 206 0.85 -5.83 -35.12
CA SER A 206 1.95 -6.07 -34.18
C SER A 206 2.99 -7.02 -34.78
N LYS A 207 4.26 -6.82 -34.39
CA LYS A 207 5.31 -7.82 -34.64
C LYS A 207 5.36 -8.79 -33.45
N LYS A 208 5.60 -10.07 -33.73
CA LYS A 208 5.90 -11.05 -32.70
C LYS A 208 7.25 -10.68 -32.06
N ILE A 209 7.29 -10.60 -30.74
CA ILE A 209 8.51 -10.31 -29.97
C ILE A 209 8.71 -11.52 -29.04
N ASP A 210 9.93 -12.03 -28.97
CA ASP A 210 10.30 -13.04 -28.00
C ASP A 210 10.46 -12.36 -26.63
N LEU A 211 9.73 -12.88 -25.65
CA LEU A 211 9.78 -12.33 -24.28
C LEU A 211 11.09 -12.77 -23.61
N PRO A 212 11.68 -11.91 -22.79
CA PRO A 212 12.86 -12.27 -22.01
C PRO A 212 12.52 -13.40 -21.03
N LYS A 213 13.43 -14.34 -20.87
CA LYS A 213 13.32 -15.40 -19.86
C LYS A 213 13.68 -14.83 -18.49
N THR A 214 12.87 -15.12 -17.50
CA THR A 214 13.14 -14.80 -16.10
C THR A 214 13.98 -15.89 -15.43
N ARG A 215 14.68 -15.55 -14.37
CA ARG A 215 15.44 -16.51 -13.56
C ARG A 215 15.04 -16.36 -12.10
N GLY A 216 14.72 -17.50 -11.46
CA GLY A 216 14.49 -17.52 -10.02
C GLY A 216 13.19 -16.86 -9.57
N ASP A 217 12.15 -16.88 -10.43
CA ASP A 217 10.81 -16.50 -10.01
C ASP A 217 10.32 -17.50 -8.96
N GLU A 218 10.02 -16.98 -7.79
CA GLU A 218 9.37 -17.73 -6.72
C GLU A 218 7.94 -17.25 -6.60
N GLU A 219 7.02 -18.18 -6.45
CA GLU A 219 5.63 -17.88 -6.13
C GLU A 219 5.55 -17.03 -4.87
N LEU A 220 4.61 -16.08 -4.82
CA LEU A 220 4.39 -15.25 -3.63
C LEU A 220 4.03 -16.09 -2.41
N ALA A 221 3.27 -17.19 -2.60
CA ALA A 221 2.86 -18.15 -1.57
C ALA A 221 2.44 -17.47 -0.26
N ILE A 222 1.47 -16.55 -0.36
CA ILE A 222 1.00 -15.77 0.77
C ILE A 222 -0.07 -16.54 1.56
N GLU A 223 0.01 -16.49 2.89
CA GLU A 223 -1.07 -16.90 3.79
C GLU A 223 -1.71 -15.67 4.44
N PRO A 224 -3.06 -15.65 4.65
CA PRO A 224 -3.74 -14.51 5.25
C PRO A 224 -3.29 -14.32 6.71
N PHE A 225 -2.61 -13.22 6.98
CA PHE A 225 -2.21 -12.83 8.33
C PHE A 225 -2.17 -11.30 8.44
N TRP A 226 -3.08 -10.72 9.19
CA TRP A 226 -3.31 -9.28 9.21
C TRP A 226 -2.82 -8.61 10.49
N MET A 227 -2.99 -9.29 11.61
CA MET A 227 -2.70 -8.75 12.92
C MET A 227 -2.31 -9.87 13.89
N VAL A 228 -1.29 -9.61 14.71
CA VAL A 228 -0.90 -10.49 15.80
C VAL A 228 -1.96 -10.45 16.89
N GLU A 229 -2.38 -11.63 17.33
CA GLU A 229 -3.39 -11.75 18.38
C GLU A 229 -2.91 -11.13 19.71
N GLY A 230 -3.81 -10.49 20.44
CA GLY A 230 -3.49 -9.82 21.71
C GLY A 230 -2.88 -8.43 21.55
N THR A 231 -2.65 -7.93 20.33
CA THR A 231 -2.13 -6.58 20.08
C THR A 231 -3.07 -5.53 20.67
N SER A 232 -2.53 -4.67 21.53
CA SER A 232 -3.24 -3.53 22.13
C SER A 232 -2.82 -2.20 21.52
N ARG A 233 -1.54 -2.03 21.18
CA ARG A 233 -0.94 -0.86 20.53
C ARG A 233 -0.36 -1.25 19.17
N GLY A 234 -1.24 -1.49 18.20
CA GLY A 234 -0.87 -1.81 16.82
C GLY A 234 -1.47 -0.78 15.86
N TRP A 235 -0.61 -0.07 15.15
CA TRP A 235 -1.02 0.92 14.15
C TRP A 235 -1.35 0.22 12.83
N VAL A 236 -2.52 0.56 12.31
CA VAL A 236 -3.02 0.10 11.00
C VAL A 236 -2.73 1.17 9.96
N ASP A 237 -3.03 2.43 10.27
CA ASP A 237 -2.71 3.59 9.44
C ASP A 237 -1.79 4.53 10.22
N GLN A 238 -0.51 4.53 9.86
CA GLN A 238 0.51 5.34 10.52
C GLN A 238 0.46 6.83 10.13
N GLN A 239 -0.24 7.20 9.06
CA GLN A 239 -0.37 8.59 8.65
C GLN A 239 -1.43 9.34 9.44
N ASN A 240 -2.48 8.63 9.88
CA ASN A 240 -3.57 9.19 10.68
C ASN A 240 -3.66 8.59 12.08
N ASP A 241 -2.63 7.89 12.54
CA ASP A 241 -2.54 7.27 13.87
C ASP A 241 -3.71 6.32 14.20
N VAL A 242 -4.28 5.66 13.17
CA VAL A 242 -5.38 4.72 13.39
C VAL A 242 -4.85 3.37 13.85
N THR A 243 -5.30 2.92 14.99
CA THR A 243 -4.91 1.65 15.60
C THR A 243 -5.97 0.56 15.43
N ALA A 244 -5.61 -0.69 15.67
CA ALA A 244 -6.56 -1.79 15.75
C ALA A 244 -7.62 -1.58 16.85
N LYS A 245 -7.29 -0.84 17.92
CA LYS A 245 -8.22 -0.47 19.00
C LYS A 245 -9.32 0.47 18.49
N ASP A 246 -8.99 1.43 17.60
CA ASP A 246 -9.97 2.36 17.04
C ASP A 246 -10.96 1.62 16.13
N ILE A 247 -10.50 0.59 15.40
CA ILE A 247 -11.38 -0.27 14.60
C ILE A 247 -12.33 -1.07 15.49
N LYS A 248 -11.82 -1.62 16.62
CA LYS A 248 -12.66 -2.30 17.62
C LYS A 248 -13.71 -1.37 18.20
N LEU A 249 -13.33 -0.13 18.54
CA LEU A 249 -14.25 0.88 19.06
C LEU A 249 -15.31 1.25 18.02
N ALA A 250 -14.94 1.48 16.79
CA ALA A 250 -15.88 1.75 15.69
C ALA A 250 -16.94 0.63 15.57
N LYS A 251 -16.53 -0.64 15.65
CA LYS A 251 -17.45 -1.77 15.65
C LYS A 251 -18.38 -1.77 16.89
N GLN A 252 -17.87 -1.45 18.08
CA GLN A 252 -18.69 -1.34 19.31
C GLN A 252 -19.76 -0.27 19.19
N GLU A 253 -19.45 0.84 18.52
CA GLU A 253 -20.39 1.94 18.25
C GLU A 253 -21.23 1.72 16.99
N ASN A 254 -21.25 0.49 16.47
CA ASN A 254 -22.06 0.05 15.33
C ASN A 254 -21.69 0.66 13.97
N PHE A 255 -20.46 1.18 13.80
CA PHE A 255 -19.92 1.59 12.50
C PHE A 255 -19.32 0.37 11.78
N THR A 256 -20.18 -0.48 11.24
CA THR A 256 -19.82 -1.79 10.68
C THR A 256 -19.48 -1.74 9.18
N SER A 257 -19.89 -0.70 8.45
CA SER A 257 -19.48 -0.53 7.05
C SER A 257 -18.10 0.13 6.96
N VAL A 258 -17.31 -0.28 5.95
CA VAL A 258 -15.96 0.28 5.72
C VAL A 258 -15.97 1.78 5.45
N GLU A 259 -17.01 2.30 4.81
CA GLU A 259 -17.16 3.73 4.56
C GLU A 259 -17.46 4.52 5.84
N HIS A 260 -18.18 3.94 6.80
CA HIS A 260 -18.38 4.55 8.11
C HIS A 260 -17.13 4.41 8.98
N LEU A 261 -16.49 3.24 9.00
CA LEU A 261 -15.21 3.04 9.67
C LEU A 261 -14.20 4.09 9.24
N LYS A 262 -14.04 4.29 7.93
CA LYS A 262 -13.15 5.30 7.37
C LYS A 262 -13.44 6.70 7.91
N ARG A 263 -14.71 7.12 7.96
CA ARG A 263 -15.09 8.46 8.44
C ARG A 263 -14.97 8.62 9.95
N TYR A 264 -15.22 7.56 10.69
CA TYR A 264 -15.13 7.56 12.13
C TYR A 264 -13.67 7.60 12.61
N THR A 265 -12.79 6.80 12.01
CA THR A 265 -11.38 6.66 12.43
C THR A 265 -10.39 7.46 11.62
N THR A 266 -10.79 8.04 10.49
CA THR A 266 -9.91 8.63 9.45
C THR A 266 -9.01 7.62 8.70
N LEU A 267 -9.25 6.31 8.85
CA LEU A 267 -8.52 5.25 8.16
C LEU A 267 -8.48 5.50 6.65
N GLY A 268 -7.29 5.58 6.07
CA GLY A 268 -7.08 5.77 4.64
C GLY A 268 -7.51 7.14 4.11
N MET A 269 -7.67 8.15 4.97
CA MET A 269 -7.98 9.53 4.58
C MET A 269 -6.75 10.41 4.39
N ALA A 270 -5.57 9.91 4.69
CA ALA A 270 -4.32 10.63 4.48
C ALA A 270 -3.94 10.73 3.00
N THR A 271 -2.80 11.34 2.72
CA THR A 271 -2.32 11.66 1.36
C THR A 271 -2.05 10.41 0.51
N ASP A 272 -1.75 9.27 1.13
CA ASP A 272 -1.59 7.97 0.45
C ASP A 272 -2.94 7.31 0.11
N GLN A 273 -4.06 7.84 0.60
CA GLN A 273 -5.42 7.30 0.44
C GLN A 273 -5.54 5.83 0.85
N GLY A 274 -4.79 5.43 1.89
CA GLY A 274 -4.84 4.09 2.46
C GLY A 274 -4.21 2.99 1.63
N LYS A 275 -3.29 3.30 0.71
CA LYS A 275 -2.61 2.28 -0.12
C LYS A 275 -1.94 1.19 0.70
N THR A 276 -1.40 1.55 1.87
CA THR A 276 -0.73 0.60 2.78
C THR A 276 -1.64 0.08 3.90
N ALA A 277 -2.73 0.80 4.23
CA ALA A 277 -3.52 0.56 5.45
C ALA A 277 -4.91 -0.05 5.19
N ASN A 278 -5.57 0.31 4.07
CA ASN A 278 -6.98 -0.02 3.86
C ASN A 278 -7.26 -1.52 3.97
N ILE A 279 -6.50 -2.38 3.30
CA ILE A 279 -6.79 -3.82 3.28
C ILE A 279 -6.61 -4.42 4.68
N SER A 280 -5.56 -4.04 5.42
CA SER A 280 -5.37 -4.49 6.80
C SER A 280 -6.51 -4.04 7.71
N GLY A 281 -6.98 -2.79 7.56
CA GLY A 281 -8.13 -2.29 8.31
C GLY A 281 -9.44 -3.02 7.98
N LEU A 282 -9.67 -3.32 6.68
CA LEU A 282 -10.83 -4.11 6.23
C LEU A 282 -10.80 -5.53 6.77
N ALA A 283 -9.64 -6.17 6.74
CA ALA A 283 -9.45 -7.52 7.24
C ALA A 283 -9.68 -7.61 8.76
N ILE A 284 -9.19 -6.64 9.53
CA ILE A 284 -9.45 -6.56 10.98
C ILE A 284 -10.95 -6.37 11.24
N MET A 285 -11.63 -5.48 10.49
CA MET A 285 -13.07 -5.31 10.62
C MET A 285 -13.84 -6.57 10.22
N ALA A 286 -13.45 -7.24 9.13
CA ALA A 286 -14.04 -8.49 8.67
C ALA A 286 -13.96 -9.58 9.75
N ASN A 287 -12.80 -9.74 10.37
CA ASN A 287 -12.59 -10.67 11.47
C ASN A 287 -13.48 -10.33 12.67
N LEU A 288 -13.57 -9.05 13.07
CA LEU A 288 -14.44 -8.60 14.16
C LEU A 288 -15.93 -8.84 13.89
N LEU A 289 -16.35 -8.82 12.62
CA LEU A 289 -17.73 -9.05 12.20
C LEU A 289 -18.04 -10.54 11.94
N GLY A 290 -17.03 -11.42 11.92
CA GLY A 290 -17.17 -12.82 11.52
C GLY A 290 -17.59 -12.98 10.06
N LYS A 291 -17.13 -12.07 9.17
CA LYS A 291 -17.46 -12.04 7.74
C LYS A 291 -16.21 -12.15 6.89
N PRO A 292 -16.29 -12.72 5.68
CA PRO A 292 -15.18 -12.66 4.73
C PRO A 292 -14.94 -11.21 4.25
N ILE A 293 -13.69 -10.90 3.89
CA ILE A 293 -13.28 -9.56 3.43
C ILE A 293 -14.13 -9.04 2.26
N PRO A 294 -14.45 -9.85 1.23
CA PRO A 294 -15.28 -9.40 0.11
C PRO A 294 -16.67 -8.89 0.50
N GLU A 295 -17.26 -9.44 1.56
CA GLU A 295 -18.59 -9.01 2.04
C GLU A 295 -18.54 -7.70 2.81
N VAL A 296 -17.44 -7.43 3.49
CA VAL A 296 -17.20 -6.13 4.16
C VAL A 296 -16.93 -5.06 3.12
N GLY A 297 -16.32 -5.45 1.99
CA GLY A 297 -16.07 -4.61 0.83
C GLY A 297 -14.84 -3.74 0.98
N THR A 298 -14.69 -2.80 0.06
CA THR A 298 -13.59 -1.83 0.04
C THR A 298 -14.10 -0.41 -0.13
N THR A 299 -13.28 0.56 0.27
CA THR A 299 -13.58 1.98 0.10
C THR A 299 -13.41 2.41 -1.35
N ILE A 300 -14.13 3.45 -1.78
CA ILE A 300 -13.99 4.02 -3.11
C ILE A 300 -12.79 4.97 -3.14
N TYR A 301 -11.92 4.75 -4.11
CA TYR A 301 -10.78 5.62 -4.37
C TYR A 301 -11.17 6.84 -5.19
N ARG A 302 -10.52 7.98 -4.88
CA ARG A 302 -10.78 9.26 -5.54
C ARG A 302 -9.51 9.86 -6.12
N PRO A 303 -9.57 10.55 -7.28
CA PRO A 303 -8.42 11.32 -7.77
C PRO A 303 -8.09 12.50 -6.82
N PRO A 304 -6.83 12.93 -6.78
CA PRO A 304 -5.67 12.43 -7.55
C PRO A 304 -5.07 11.16 -6.92
N TYR A 305 -4.43 10.34 -7.76
CA TYR A 305 -3.75 9.10 -7.30
C TYR A 305 -2.56 9.40 -6.38
N THR A 306 -1.83 10.47 -6.65
CA THR A 306 -0.73 10.97 -5.81
C THR A 306 -1.05 12.38 -5.32
N PRO A 307 -0.51 12.79 -4.15
CA PRO A 307 -0.66 14.16 -3.66
C PRO A 307 -0.21 15.18 -4.72
N THR A 308 -1.11 16.07 -5.09
CA THR A 308 -0.89 17.05 -6.15
C THR A 308 -1.18 18.45 -5.64
N ALA A 309 -0.23 19.37 -5.85
CA ALA A 309 -0.42 20.77 -5.43
C ALA A 309 -1.58 21.42 -6.20
N ILE A 310 -2.40 22.21 -5.51
CA ILE A 310 -3.52 22.94 -6.11
C ILE A 310 -3.07 23.79 -7.30
N GLY A 311 -1.87 24.36 -7.24
CA GLY A 311 -1.28 25.13 -8.32
C GLY A 311 -1.10 24.38 -9.64
N ALA A 312 -0.96 23.02 -9.60
CA ALA A 312 -0.91 22.20 -10.81
C ALA A 312 -2.27 22.14 -11.54
N PHE A 313 -3.38 22.17 -10.78
CA PHE A 313 -4.73 22.19 -11.33
C PHE A 313 -5.14 23.57 -11.83
N ALA A 314 -4.54 24.64 -11.32
CA ALA A 314 -4.85 26.00 -11.72
C ALA A 314 -4.60 26.25 -13.22
N GLY A 315 -3.63 25.56 -13.84
CA GLY A 315 -3.34 25.66 -15.27
C GLY A 315 -3.00 27.10 -15.67
N ARG A 316 -3.86 27.72 -16.50
CA ARG A 316 -3.73 29.12 -16.93
C ARG A 316 -4.28 30.12 -15.92
N SER A 317 -5.07 29.67 -14.97
CA SER A 317 -5.65 30.51 -13.90
C SER A 317 -4.54 30.88 -12.90
N ARG A 318 -3.90 32.02 -13.09
CA ARG A 318 -2.80 32.53 -12.25
C ARG A 318 -3.12 33.94 -11.82
N ASP A 319 -2.44 34.41 -10.80
CA ASP A 319 -2.59 35.77 -10.24
C ASP A 319 -4.06 36.07 -9.93
N LYS A 320 -4.63 37.11 -10.54
CA LYS A 320 -6.01 37.49 -10.38
C LYS A 320 -7.04 36.42 -10.79
N ASP A 321 -6.65 35.54 -11.68
CA ASP A 321 -7.53 34.47 -12.20
C ASP A 321 -7.43 33.17 -11.38
N PHE A 322 -6.45 33.06 -10.47
CA PHE A 322 -6.28 31.90 -9.59
C PHE A 322 -7.41 31.80 -8.54
N ARG A 323 -7.90 32.95 -8.07
CA ARG A 323 -9.07 33.08 -7.20
C ARG A 323 -10.07 34.02 -7.87
N PRO A 324 -10.85 33.56 -8.85
CA PRO A 324 -11.79 34.43 -9.54
C PRO A 324 -12.85 34.91 -8.54
N VAL A 325 -12.78 36.18 -8.21
CA VAL A 325 -13.82 36.83 -7.42
C VAL A 325 -14.99 37.12 -8.34
N ARG A 326 -16.07 36.35 -8.23
CA ARG A 326 -17.33 36.65 -8.91
C ARG A 326 -18.05 37.75 -8.15
N LYS A 327 -18.26 38.86 -8.83
CA LYS A 327 -18.95 40.04 -8.27
C LYS A 327 -20.34 40.14 -8.91
N THR A 328 -21.35 40.41 -8.10
CA THR A 328 -22.66 40.82 -8.61
C THR A 328 -22.56 42.22 -9.21
N PRO A 329 -23.46 42.63 -10.08
CA PRO A 329 -23.54 44.02 -10.61
C PRO A 329 -23.55 45.06 -9.50
N SER A 330 -24.18 44.77 -8.36
CA SER A 330 -24.29 45.64 -7.20
C SER A 330 -23.05 45.62 -6.27
N HIS A 331 -22.03 44.82 -6.54
CA HIS A 331 -20.91 44.63 -5.62
C HIS A 331 -20.19 45.93 -5.29
N ILE A 332 -20.00 46.82 -6.27
CA ILE A 332 -19.31 48.10 -6.08
C ILE A 332 -20.12 49.01 -5.17
N SER A 333 -21.45 49.06 -5.34
CA SER A 333 -22.32 49.91 -4.53
C SER A 333 -22.59 49.37 -3.12
N VAL A 334 -22.39 48.06 -2.89
CA VAL A 334 -22.60 47.42 -1.58
C VAL A 334 -21.30 47.28 -0.80
N SER A 335 -20.17 47.05 -1.48
CA SER A 335 -18.88 46.76 -0.82
C SER A 335 -18.40 47.92 0.09
N TYR A 336 -18.67 49.16 -0.26
CA TYR A 336 -18.27 50.31 0.61
C TYR A 336 -19.11 50.42 1.88
N THR A 337 -20.37 49.95 1.87
CA THR A 337 -21.25 49.97 3.05
C THR A 337 -20.84 48.95 4.11
N HIS A 338 -20.16 47.85 3.72
CA HIS A 338 -19.62 46.86 4.63
C HIS A 338 -18.26 47.24 5.22
N LEU A 339 -17.55 48.22 4.61
CA LEU A 339 -16.27 48.73 5.13
C LEU A 339 -16.47 49.84 6.15
N THR A 340 -17.67 50.36 6.31
CA THR A 340 -18.01 51.42 7.25
C THR A 340 -18.94 50.94 8.35
N LEU A 341 -18.60 49.79 8.98
CA LEU A 341 -19.18 49.51 10.30
C LEU A 341 -18.56 50.53 11.27
N PRO A 342 -19.37 51.38 11.95
CA PRO A 342 -18.85 52.28 12.92
C PRO A 342 -18.21 51.48 14.04
N THR A 343 -16.94 51.68 14.26
CA THR A 343 -16.27 51.33 15.52
C THR A 343 -16.86 52.21 16.59
N THR A 344 -17.80 51.70 17.35
CA THR A 344 -18.19 52.29 18.64
C THR A 344 -17.24 51.81 19.71
#